data_fcff8bc2650b4c1946512602ca63de49
#
_entry.id   fcff8bc2650b4c1946512602ca63de49
#
_cell.length_a   1.000
_cell.length_b   1.000
_cell.length_c   1.000
_cell.angle_alpha   90.00
_cell.angle_beta   90.00
_cell.angle_gamma   90.00
#
_symmetry.space_group_name_H-M   'P 1'
#
loop_
_entity.id
_entity.type
_entity.pdbx_description
1 polymer ?
#
loop_
_entity_poly.entity_id
_entity_poly.type
_entity_poly.pdbx_seq_one_letter_code
_entity_poly.pdbx_strand_id
1 'polypeptide(L)'
;YFFRFIVYFPLFNHSNQDKNLEQNQEFVNYHYNRTSKYLWYFALFVIFALASYYLFNFLQNQIKLSELLEVLQLVLITMLRVFTLVIIASIIWIPIGIYIGLHPKLAAVMQPITQFLAAFPANLLFPLAVIGISKYDLNPNIWLSPLMIVGAQWYILFNVITGSSSFPTE
;
A
#
# COMPACT_ATOMS: atom_id res chain seq x y z
N TYR A 1 -4.66 -9.50 -13.97
CA TYR A 1 -5.73 -10.32 -14.55
C TYR A 1 -6.37 -9.65 -15.76
N PHE A 2 -6.55 -8.35 -15.80
CA PHE A 2 -7.14 -7.61 -16.95
C PHE A 2 -6.24 -7.64 -18.21
N PHE A 3 -4.93 -7.70 -18.07
CA PHE A 3 -3.98 -7.76 -19.18
C PHE A 3 -3.90 -9.15 -19.86
N ARG A 4 -4.34 -10.21 -19.18
CA ARG A 4 -4.35 -11.56 -19.74
C ARG A 4 -5.51 -11.79 -20.71
N PHE A 5 -6.58 -10.99 -20.62
CA PHE A 5 -7.78 -11.13 -21.44
C PHE A 5 -7.62 -10.58 -22.87
N ILE A 6 -6.71 -9.63 -23.08
CA ILE A 6 -6.48 -9.00 -24.41
C ILE A 6 -5.61 -9.87 -25.33
N VAL A 7 -4.87 -10.84 -24.77
CA VAL A 7 -3.89 -11.64 -25.52
C VAL A 7 -4.44 -13.01 -25.99
N TYR A 8 -5.61 -13.44 -25.49
CA TYR A 8 -6.20 -14.73 -25.85
C TYR A 8 -7.56 -14.56 -26.52
N PHE A 9 -7.55 -14.23 -27.82
CA PHE A 9 -8.71 -14.46 -28.68
C PHE A 9 -8.41 -15.69 -29.56
N PRO A 10 -9.04 -16.86 -29.34
CA PRO A 10 -8.80 -18.02 -30.15
C PRO A 10 -9.62 -17.94 -31.45
N LEU A 11 -8.98 -17.89 -32.59
CA LEU A 11 -9.62 -18.16 -33.85
C LEU A 11 -9.10 -19.46 -34.48
N PHE A 12 -9.99 -20.43 -34.42
CA PHE A 12 -10.23 -21.57 -35.32
C PHE A 12 -9.08 -22.52 -35.74
N ASN A 13 -9.39 -23.75 -35.48
CA ASN A 13 -8.92 -25.07 -35.85
C ASN A 13 -8.90 -25.33 -37.37
N HIS A 14 -7.78 -25.81 -37.96
CA HIS A 14 -7.82 -26.90 -38.91
C HIS A 14 -6.47 -27.62 -39.08
N SER A 15 -6.55 -28.91 -39.36
CA SER A 15 -5.56 -29.96 -39.20
C SER A 15 -4.43 -30.02 -40.26
N ASN A 16 -3.29 -30.55 -39.87
CA ASN A 16 -2.23 -31.21 -40.67
C ASN A 16 -1.31 -30.40 -41.61
N GLN A 17 -1.39 -29.10 -41.71
CA GLN A 17 -0.32 -28.29 -42.30
C GLN A 17 0.51 -27.57 -41.20
N ASP A 18 0.27 -27.89 -39.94
CA ASP A 18 0.46 -26.97 -38.82
C ASP A 18 1.84 -27.05 -38.12
N LYS A 19 2.66 -28.06 -38.29
CA LYS A 19 3.97 -28.10 -37.59
C LYS A 19 4.93 -26.99 -38.02
N ASN A 20 4.89 -26.62 -39.29
CA ASN A 20 5.74 -25.53 -39.80
C ASN A 20 5.11 -24.15 -39.54
N LEU A 21 3.77 -24.08 -39.43
CA LEU A 21 3.05 -22.85 -39.09
C LEU A 21 3.12 -22.59 -37.58
N GLU A 22 3.05 -23.60 -36.73
CA GLU A 22 3.21 -23.46 -35.28
C GLU A 22 4.60 -22.96 -34.92
N GLN A 23 5.66 -23.52 -35.54
CA GLN A 23 7.02 -23.08 -35.30
C GLN A 23 7.23 -21.61 -35.73
N ASN A 24 6.67 -21.19 -36.86
CA ASN A 24 6.70 -19.81 -37.32
C ASN A 24 5.84 -18.90 -36.44
N GLN A 25 4.70 -19.36 -35.94
CA GLN A 25 3.86 -18.58 -35.02
C GLN A 25 4.49 -18.45 -33.64
N GLU A 26 5.19 -19.46 -33.14
CA GLU A 26 5.97 -19.34 -31.90
C GLU A 26 7.11 -18.31 -32.03
N PHE A 27 7.84 -18.32 -33.16
CA PHE A 27 8.88 -17.33 -33.41
C PHE A 27 8.31 -15.90 -33.54
N VAL A 28 7.20 -15.72 -34.25
CA VAL A 28 6.54 -14.41 -34.39
C VAL A 28 5.97 -13.94 -33.06
N ASN A 29 5.34 -14.82 -32.30
CA ASN A 29 4.80 -14.50 -30.98
C ASN A 29 5.90 -14.20 -29.96
N TYR A 30 7.04 -14.88 -30.03
CA TYR A 30 8.19 -14.64 -29.17
C TYR A 30 8.82 -13.26 -29.47
N HIS A 31 9.02 -12.93 -30.75
CA HIS A 31 9.53 -11.61 -31.15
C HIS A 31 8.56 -10.49 -30.88
N TYR A 32 7.27 -10.68 -31.13
CA TYR A 32 6.21 -9.70 -30.83
C TYR A 32 6.13 -9.42 -29.33
N ASN A 33 6.19 -10.46 -28.51
CA ASN A 33 6.12 -10.31 -27.04
C ASN A 33 7.37 -9.60 -26.48
N ARG A 34 8.52 -9.78 -27.09
CA ARG A 34 9.77 -9.13 -26.67
C ARG A 34 9.82 -7.66 -27.08
N THR A 35 9.47 -7.33 -28.31
CA THR A 35 9.40 -5.93 -28.79
C THR A 35 8.30 -5.15 -28.10
N SER A 36 7.14 -5.74 -27.84
CA SER A 36 6.05 -5.11 -27.08
C SER A 36 6.47 -4.77 -25.66
N LYS A 37 7.24 -5.62 -24.99
CA LYS A 37 7.78 -5.30 -23.65
C LYS A 37 8.75 -4.13 -23.68
N TYR A 38 9.65 -4.06 -24.64
CA TYR A 38 10.58 -2.94 -24.76
C TYR A 38 9.87 -1.62 -25.11
N LEU A 39 8.87 -1.66 -25.98
CA LEU A 39 8.02 -0.49 -26.29
C LEU A 39 7.28 0.00 -25.03
N TRP A 40 6.78 -0.94 -24.22
CA TRP A 40 6.11 -0.60 -22.97
C TRP A 40 7.06 0.06 -21.96
N TYR A 41 8.25 -0.52 -21.74
CA TYR A 41 9.25 0.08 -20.86
C TYR A 41 9.75 1.43 -21.39
N PHE A 42 9.90 1.56 -22.71
CA PHE A 42 10.26 2.82 -23.32
C PHE A 42 9.18 3.88 -23.13
N ALA A 43 7.91 3.52 -23.31
CA ALA A 43 6.78 4.42 -23.05
C ALA A 43 6.74 4.87 -21.58
N LEU A 44 6.92 3.93 -20.65
CA LEU A 44 7.01 4.26 -19.22
C LEU A 44 8.19 5.18 -18.91
N PHE A 45 9.34 4.92 -19.51
CA PHE A 45 10.53 5.76 -19.35
C PHE A 45 10.29 7.18 -19.87
N VAL A 46 9.67 7.32 -21.06
CA VAL A 46 9.33 8.62 -21.62
C VAL A 46 8.34 9.37 -20.73
N ILE A 47 7.30 8.71 -20.27
CA ILE A 47 6.31 9.32 -19.34
C ILE A 47 7.02 9.78 -18.06
N PHE A 48 7.87 8.94 -17.49
CA PHE A 48 8.62 9.27 -16.28
C PHE A 48 9.59 10.44 -16.52
N ALA A 49 10.31 10.45 -17.63
CA ALA A 49 11.22 11.52 -17.99
C ALA A 49 10.50 12.86 -18.21
N LEU A 50 9.35 12.84 -18.90
CA LEU A 50 8.51 14.03 -19.08
C LEU A 50 7.95 14.52 -17.74
N ALA A 51 7.43 13.64 -16.91
CA ALA A 51 6.92 14.00 -15.58
C ALA A 51 8.05 14.61 -14.71
N SER A 52 9.24 14.03 -14.74
CA SER A 52 10.41 14.54 -14.01
C SER A 52 10.87 15.92 -14.55
N TYR A 53 10.85 16.11 -15.86
CA TYR A 53 11.19 17.39 -16.48
C TYR A 53 10.20 18.49 -16.07
N TYR A 54 8.88 18.20 -16.14
CA TYR A 54 7.85 19.16 -15.73
C TYR A 54 7.93 19.48 -14.24
N LEU A 55 8.15 18.45 -13.41
CA LEU A 55 8.32 18.62 -11.97
C LEU A 55 9.54 19.48 -11.65
N PHE A 56 10.68 19.20 -12.29
CA PHE A 56 11.91 19.98 -12.09
C PHE A 56 11.75 21.44 -12.49
N ASN A 57 11.13 21.69 -13.65
CA ASN A 57 10.85 23.06 -14.12
C ASN A 57 9.88 23.80 -13.18
N PHE A 58 8.87 23.11 -12.67
CA PHE A 58 7.95 23.66 -11.69
C PHE A 58 8.66 24.04 -10.38
N LEU A 59 9.51 23.14 -9.87
CA LEU A 59 10.28 23.39 -8.66
C LEU A 59 11.21 24.61 -8.81
N GLN A 60 11.93 24.70 -9.91
CA GLN A 60 12.85 25.83 -10.15
C GLN A 60 12.14 27.17 -10.29
N ASN A 61 10.96 27.20 -10.93
CA ASN A 61 10.31 28.45 -11.28
C ASN A 61 9.29 28.93 -10.23
N GLN A 62 8.76 28.02 -9.41
CA GLN A 62 7.64 28.33 -8.50
C GLN A 62 8.00 28.24 -7.02
N ILE A 63 9.07 27.52 -6.66
CA ILE A 63 9.39 27.23 -5.26
C ILE A 63 10.76 27.81 -4.91
N LYS A 64 10.80 28.61 -3.86
CA LYS A 64 12.06 29.09 -3.29
C LYS A 64 12.73 27.97 -2.50
N LEU A 65 14.05 27.95 -2.49
CA LEU A 65 14.83 26.97 -1.73
C LEU A 65 14.48 27.00 -0.22
N SER A 66 14.15 28.16 0.32
CA SER A 66 13.71 28.31 1.72
C SER A 66 12.39 27.56 1.99
N GLU A 67 11.43 27.61 1.07
CA GLU A 67 10.15 26.91 1.18
C GLU A 67 10.36 25.37 1.09
N LEU A 68 11.28 24.94 0.22
CA LEU A 68 11.64 23.53 0.11
C LEU A 68 12.25 23.00 1.42
N LEU A 69 13.15 23.77 2.06
CA LEU A 69 13.74 23.40 3.34
C LEU A 69 12.71 23.37 4.46
N GLU A 70 11.77 24.31 4.49
CA GLU A 70 10.68 24.34 5.46
C GLU A 70 9.78 23.10 5.31
N VAL A 71 9.38 22.78 4.08
CA VAL A 71 8.58 21.55 3.80
C VAL A 71 9.34 20.30 4.20
N LEU A 72 10.65 20.21 3.90
CA LEU A 72 11.48 19.07 4.30
C LEU A 72 11.53 18.91 5.83
N GLN A 73 11.69 20.01 6.55
CA GLN A 73 11.67 20.02 8.01
C GLN A 73 10.33 19.51 8.56
N LEU A 74 9.20 20.00 8.02
CA LEU A 74 7.86 19.57 8.41
C LEU A 74 7.63 18.07 8.12
N VAL A 75 8.12 17.59 6.97
CA VAL A 75 8.08 16.16 6.62
C VAL A 75 8.87 15.32 7.61
N LEU A 76 10.10 15.74 7.98
CA LEU A 76 10.92 15.03 8.97
C LEU A 76 10.24 14.98 10.34
N ILE A 77 9.67 16.09 10.81
CA ILE A 77 8.93 16.14 12.08
C ILE A 77 7.73 15.20 12.03
N THR A 78 6.97 15.20 10.95
CA THR A 78 5.82 14.32 10.77
C THR A 78 6.24 12.85 10.73
N MET A 79 7.32 12.54 10.03
CA MET A 79 7.90 11.20 9.96
C MET A 79 8.31 10.70 11.36
N LEU A 80 9.04 11.51 12.14
CA LEU A 80 9.42 11.16 13.51
C LEU A 80 8.19 10.93 14.39
N ARG A 81 7.16 11.75 14.26
CA ARG A 81 5.88 11.59 14.97
C ARG A 81 5.23 10.24 14.63
N VAL A 82 5.12 9.90 13.36
CA VAL A 82 4.52 8.63 12.92
C VAL A 82 5.33 7.44 13.42
N PHE A 83 6.66 7.47 13.30
CA PHE A 83 7.52 6.40 13.81
C PHE A 83 7.36 6.21 15.34
N THR A 84 7.36 7.29 16.09
CA THR A 84 7.17 7.24 17.55
C THR A 84 5.83 6.61 17.90
N LEU A 85 4.76 7.02 17.24
CA LEU A 85 3.43 6.45 17.48
C LEU A 85 3.34 4.98 17.10
N VAL A 86 3.95 4.56 15.97
CA VAL A 86 3.98 3.15 15.55
C VAL A 86 4.78 2.31 16.56
N ILE A 87 5.90 2.81 17.05
CA ILE A 87 6.70 2.11 18.09
C ILE A 87 5.88 1.94 19.36
N ILE A 88 5.23 2.99 19.85
CA ILE A 88 4.39 2.93 21.05
C ILE A 88 3.25 1.92 20.87
N ALA A 89 2.56 1.99 19.72
CA ALA A 89 1.51 1.02 19.42
C ALA A 89 2.04 -0.41 19.35
N SER A 90 3.19 -0.62 18.74
CA SER A 90 3.82 -1.95 18.65
C SER A 90 4.16 -2.50 20.05
N ILE A 91 4.70 -1.68 20.93
CA ILE A 91 5.01 -2.07 22.32
C ILE A 91 3.74 -2.52 23.07
N ILE A 92 2.60 -1.90 22.79
CA ILE A 92 1.32 -2.22 23.44
C ILE A 92 0.66 -3.43 22.77
N TRP A 93 0.52 -3.39 21.46
CA TRP A 93 -0.32 -4.34 20.72
C TRP A 93 0.36 -5.67 20.40
N ILE A 94 1.70 -5.71 20.31
CA ILE A 94 2.43 -6.97 20.08
C ILE A 94 2.26 -7.95 21.26
N PRO A 95 2.50 -7.57 22.53
CA PRO A 95 2.26 -8.49 23.65
C PRO A 95 0.81 -8.95 23.77
N ILE A 96 -0.14 -8.04 23.56
CA ILE A 96 -1.58 -8.37 23.57
C ILE A 96 -1.92 -9.35 22.44
N GLY A 97 -1.41 -9.11 21.23
CA GLY A 97 -1.63 -9.98 20.09
C GLY A 97 -1.04 -11.38 20.26
N ILE A 98 0.16 -11.50 20.83
CA ILE A 98 0.80 -12.77 21.16
C ILE A 98 -0.04 -13.53 22.18
N TYR A 99 -0.47 -12.86 23.24
CA TYR A 99 -1.33 -13.48 24.26
C TYR A 99 -2.62 -14.02 23.66
N ILE A 100 -3.30 -13.24 22.84
CA ILE A 100 -4.55 -13.67 22.17
C ILE A 100 -4.26 -14.83 21.21
N GLY A 101 -3.21 -14.74 20.40
CA GLY A 101 -2.89 -15.73 19.36
C GLY A 101 -2.51 -17.10 19.93
N LEU A 102 -1.86 -17.14 21.09
CA LEU A 102 -1.52 -18.39 21.79
C LEU A 102 -2.73 -19.07 22.45
N HIS A 103 -3.89 -18.40 22.52
CA HIS A 103 -5.13 -18.95 23.05
C HIS A 103 -6.14 -19.21 21.93
N PRO A 104 -6.29 -20.45 21.42
CA PRO A 104 -7.10 -20.74 20.22
C PRO A 104 -8.55 -20.23 20.30
N LYS A 105 -9.17 -20.33 21.47
CA LYS A 105 -10.55 -19.84 21.68
C LYS A 105 -10.66 -18.32 21.57
N LEU A 106 -9.68 -17.59 22.09
CA LEU A 106 -9.62 -16.13 21.99
C LEU A 106 -9.29 -15.70 20.56
N ALA A 107 -8.31 -16.35 19.93
CA ALA A 107 -7.90 -16.07 18.56
C ALA A 107 -9.07 -16.22 17.58
N ALA A 108 -9.86 -17.30 17.69
CA ALA A 108 -11.01 -17.56 16.85
C ALA A 108 -12.07 -16.45 16.88
N VAL A 109 -12.23 -15.76 18.02
CA VAL A 109 -13.18 -14.65 18.17
C VAL A 109 -12.54 -13.31 17.78
N MET A 110 -11.29 -13.10 18.19
CA MET A 110 -10.62 -11.81 18.02
C MET A 110 -10.12 -11.58 16.59
N GLN A 111 -9.75 -12.63 15.84
CA GLN A 111 -9.30 -12.48 14.44
C GLN A 111 -10.34 -11.79 13.55
N PRO A 112 -11.60 -12.24 13.45
CA PRO A 112 -12.59 -11.55 12.61
C PRO A 112 -12.90 -10.14 13.11
N ILE A 113 -12.89 -9.90 14.41
CA ILE A 113 -13.12 -8.58 14.98
C ILE A 113 -11.99 -7.61 14.59
N THR A 114 -10.74 -8.02 14.78
CA THR A 114 -9.58 -7.19 14.42
C THR A 114 -9.46 -6.98 12.92
N GLN A 115 -9.83 -7.99 12.12
CA GLN A 115 -9.89 -7.86 10.66
C GLN A 115 -10.93 -6.83 10.22
N PHE A 116 -12.12 -6.87 10.83
CA PHE A 116 -13.16 -5.87 10.57
C PHE A 116 -12.71 -4.46 10.94
N LEU A 117 -12.10 -4.30 12.13
CA LEU A 117 -11.59 -3.02 12.60
C LEU A 117 -10.40 -2.50 11.77
N ALA A 118 -9.55 -3.40 11.26
CA ALA A 118 -8.46 -3.07 10.34
C ALA A 118 -8.97 -2.60 8.97
N ALA A 119 -10.11 -3.14 8.52
CA ALA A 119 -10.76 -2.72 7.28
C ALA A 119 -11.54 -1.40 7.42
N PHE A 120 -11.78 -0.96 8.66
CA PHE A 120 -12.53 0.27 8.91
C PHE A 120 -11.70 1.50 8.50
N PRO A 121 -12.24 2.38 7.63
CA PRO A 121 -11.51 3.55 7.18
C PRO A 121 -11.40 4.58 8.32
N ALA A 122 -10.21 4.68 8.91
CA ALA A 122 -9.92 5.60 10.02
C ALA A 122 -10.27 7.07 9.68
N ASN A 123 -10.26 7.41 8.38
CA ASN A 123 -10.62 8.74 7.89
C ASN A 123 -12.06 9.16 8.25
N LEU A 124 -12.97 8.20 8.51
CA LEU A 124 -14.32 8.51 8.97
C LEU A 124 -14.36 9.13 10.38
N LEU A 125 -13.32 8.91 11.18
CA LEU A 125 -13.20 9.49 12.51
C LEU A 125 -12.67 10.93 12.48
N PHE A 126 -12.10 11.36 11.35
CA PHE A 126 -11.50 12.70 11.22
C PHE A 126 -12.48 13.84 11.49
N PRO A 127 -13.69 13.88 10.90
CA PRO A 127 -14.67 14.93 11.18
C PRO A 127 -15.06 15.00 12.65
N LEU A 128 -15.23 13.83 13.30
CA LEU A 128 -15.59 13.77 14.72
C LEU A 128 -14.47 14.32 15.61
N ALA A 129 -13.23 13.98 15.29
CA ALA A 129 -12.07 14.50 16.01
C ALA A 129 -11.92 16.02 15.84
N VAL A 130 -12.12 16.55 14.61
CA VAL A 130 -12.05 17.97 14.33
C VAL A 130 -13.13 18.74 15.13
N ILE A 131 -14.36 18.22 15.17
CA ILE A 131 -15.45 18.81 15.98
C ILE A 131 -15.07 18.82 17.46
N GLY A 132 -14.52 17.72 17.98
CA GLY A 132 -14.07 17.63 19.37
C GLY A 132 -12.95 18.63 19.68
N ILE A 133 -11.93 18.69 18.83
CA ILE A 133 -10.80 19.61 18.97
C ILE A 133 -11.28 21.06 18.97
N SER A 134 -12.16 21.42 18.02
CA SER A 134 -12.71 22.77 17.91
C SER A 134 -13.61 23.13 19.10
N LYS A 135 -14.42 22.19 19.59
CA LYS A 135 -15.33 22.43 20.73
C LYS A 135 -14.61 22.67 22.05
N TYR A 136 -13.47 21.99 22.25
CA TYR A 136 -12.72 22.06 23.50
C TYR A 136 -11.43 22.91 23.39
N ASP A 137 -11.26 23.62 22.27
CA ASP A 137 -10.10 24.47 21.96
C ASP A 137 -8.76 23.74 22.19
N LEU A 138 -8.70 22.48 21.72
CA LEU A 138 -7.54 21.61 21.89
C LEU A 138 -6.51 21.86 20.80
N ASN A 139 -5.24 21.62 21.09
CA ASN A 139 -4.16 21.76 20.11
C ASN A 139 -4.26 20.66 19.03
N PRO A 140 -4.57 21.01 17.76
CA PRO A 140 -4.74 20.03 16.67
C PRO A 140 -3.51 19.16 16.45
N ASN A 141 -2.29 19.72 16.61
CA ASN A 141 -1.04 19.00 16.41
C ASN A 141 -0.84 17.82 17.35
N ILE A 142 -1.43 17.91 18.55
CA ILE A 142 -1.36 16.84 19.55
C ILE A 142 -2.51 15.87 19.34
N TRP A 143 -3.74 16.37 19.27
CA TRP A 143 -4.95 15.56 19.32
C TRP A 143 -5.30 14.86 17.99
N LEU A 144 -4.76 15.33 16.85
CA LEU A 144 -4.86 14.60 15.58
C LEU A 144 -3.84 13.47 15.47
N SER A 145 -2.78 13.49 16.29
CA SER A 145 -1.73 12.45 16.24
C SER A 145 -2.25 11.03 16.52
N PRO A 146 -3.14 10.80 17.52
CA PRO A 146 -3.71 9.46 17.75
C PRO A 146 -4.50 8.92 16.56
N LEU A 147 -5.12 9.77 15.74
CA LEU A 147 -5.86 9.32 14.55
C LEU A 147 -4.94 8.68 13.50
N MET A 148 -3.70 9.11 13.41
CA MET A 148 -2.73 8.53 12.49
C MET A 148 -2.49 7.05 12.79
N ILE A 149 -2.63 6.65 14.05
CA ILE A 149 -2.35 5.29 14.49
C ILE A 149 -3.59 4.41 14.62
N VAL A 150 -4.79 5.01 14.70
CA VAL A 150 -6.05 4.25 14.87
C VAL A 150 -6.21 3.18 13.79
N GLY A 151 -5.87 3.47 12.53
CA GLY A 151 -5.86 2.48 11.46
C GLY A 151 -4.76 1.44 11.60
N ALA A 152 -3.53 1.89 11.87
CA ALA A 152 -2.35 1.03 11.91
C ALA A 152 -2.36 0.02 13.07
N GLN A 153 -2.87 0.40 14.24
CA GLN A 153 -2.91 -0.46 15.44
C GLN A 153 -3.68 -1.77 15.22
N TRP A 154 -4.79 -1.73 14.48
CA TRP A 154 -5.60 -2.91 14.18
C TRP A 154 -4.88 -3.87 13.24
N TYR A 155 -4.11 -3.33 12.28
CA TYR A 155 -3.25 -4.14 11.41
C TYR A 155 -2.12 -4.83 12.18
N ILE A 156 -1.49 -4.11 13.12
CA ILE A 156 -0.47 -4.69 13.99
C ILE A 156 -1.08 -5.84 14.79
N LEU A 157 -2.19 -5.60 15.47
CA LEU A 157 -2.87 -6.59 16.30
C LEU A 157 -3.30 -7.82 15.48
N PHE A 158 -3.96 -7.62 14.35
CA PHE A 158 -4.41 -8.70 13.47
C PHE A 158 -3.25 -9.59 13.00
N ASN A 159 -2.16 -8.96 12.50
CA ASN A 159 -1.00 -9.70 12.01
C ASN A 159 -0.29 -10.48 13.11
N VAL A 160 -0.18 -9.90 14.30
CA VAL A 160 0.43 -10.58 15.45
C VAL A 160 -0.43 -11.76 15.93
N ILE A 161 -1.76 -11.60 16.03
CA ILE A 161 -2.65 -12.69 16.38
C ILE A 161 -2.54 -13.83 15.35
N THR A 162 -2.60 -13.51 14.06
CA THR A 162 -2.50 -14.49 12.98
C THR A 162 -1.17 -15.22 12.99
N GLY A 163 -0.06 -14.46 13.14
CA GLY A 163 1.27 -15.04 13.23
C GLY A 163 1.47 -15.93 14.45
N SER A 164 1.04 -15.48 15.64
CA SER A 164 1.22 -16.25 16.87
C SER A 164 0.27 -17.46 16.97
N SER A 165 -0.90 -17.43 16.35
CA SER A 165 -1.79 -18.59 16.29
C SER A 165 -1.30 -19.72 15.38
N SER A 166 -0.26 -19.46 14.56
CA SER A 166 0.35 -20.48 13.69
C SER A 166 1.41 -21.32 14.41
N PHE A 167 1.81 -20.95 15.64
CA PHE A 167 2.76 -21.76 16.41
C PHE A 167 2.08 -22.99 16.97
N PRO A 168 2.72 -24.19 16.86
CA PRO A 168 2.19 -25.41 17.47
C PRO A 168 2.20 -25.22 19.01
N THR A 169 1.01 -25.27 19.60
CA THR A 169 0.85 -25.34 21.05
C THR A 169 0.87 -26.82 21.42
N GLU A 170 2.00 -27.35 21.88
CA GLU A 170 2.09 -28.66 22.50
C GLU A 170 1.41 -28.66 23.86
#